data_c8ebc29cb61ec8fe42d7d5e063031a0b
#
_entry.id   c8ebc29cb61ec8fe42d7d5e063031a0b
#
_cell.length_a   1.000
_cell.length_b   1.000
_cell.length_c   1.000
_cell.angle_alpha   90.00
_cell.angle_beta   90.00
_cell.angle_gamma   90.00
#
_symmetry.space_group_name_H-M   'P 1'
#
loop_
_entity.id
_entity.type
_entity.pdbx_description
1 polymer ?
#
loop_
_entity_poly.entity_id
_entity_poly.type
_entity_poly.pdbx_seq_one_letter_code
_entity_poly.pdbx_strand_id
1 'polypeptide(L)'
;MNGYIERKIKLATIATIENLHQHTLVATPTGLGANIFSSVYGVVEEIKEDRIVIKPDAEQKDEFVPIEEGSKLEMVKAAGVVGMGGAGFPTGIKLGTDLDGGYILINAAECEPGLKHNIMQIENECDKVIRGVKYCMEISNAAKAIFAIKKKNEKACKTLKEALKDEPAISIHLLPDIYPMGEERAVVRETLGIELEPTQLPAAAKSIVINVETLARVAEAIDERKPSFSKNLTVVGKIKGGNKPHVFMDVPVGTSVGDLIEMAGGLDGEVGEIVMGGPFTGKATTLDAPITKTTGGIIPTIEFPDLHGATMGVLVCACGGDEARMRDIATKMNSKVVSVARCKQAAEMKSGALKCERPGNCPGQVKNSMQFKKDKCEYIIIGNCSDCSNTVMGSAPKMGLKVFHQTDHIMRTIGHPLYRYLRVSKKVDQDI
;
A
#
# COMPACT_ATOMS: atom_id res chain seq x y z
N MET A 1 14.20 9.92 6.51
CA MET A 1 13.81 10.50 5.21
C MET A 1 13.34 9.35 4.35
N ASN A 2 12.03 9.22 4.19
CA ASN A 2 11.49 8.31 3.18
C ASN A 2 12.00 8.82 1.85
N GLY A 3 12.62 7.94 1.07
CA GLY A 3 13.10 8.26 -0.25
C GLY A 3 11.96 8.64 -1.19
N TYR A 4 11.47 9.85 -1.06
CA TYR A 4 10.90 10.58 -2.17
C TYR A 4 12.07 10.72 -3.14
N ILE A 5 12.15 9.81 -4.10
CA ILE A 5 12.83 10.12 -5.34
C ILE A 5 12.05 11.32 -5.85
N GLU A 6 12.66 12.50 -5.80
CA GLU A 6 12.17 13.69 -6.50
C GLU A 6 11.96 13.28 -7.94
N ARG A 7 10.74 12.93 -8.29
CA ARG A 7 10.39 12.58 -9.66
C ARG A 7 10.32 13.90 -10.41
N LYS A 8 11.41 14.35 -10.98
CA LYS A 8 11.40 15.45 -11.93
C LYS A 8 10.48 15.02 -13.08
N ILE A 9 9.28 15.56 -13.08
CA ILE A 9 8.31 15.38 -14.17
C ILE A 9 8.70 16.38 -15.23
N LYS A 10 9.05 15.90 -16.44
CA LYS A 10 9.12 16.77 -17.60
C LYS A 10 7.68 16.94 -18.06
N LEU A 11 7.11 18.13 -17.84
CA LEU A 11 5.84 18.48 -18.44
C LEU A 11 5.97 18.23 -19.95
N ALA A 12 5.10 17.43 -20.53
CA ALA A 12 4.95 17.40 -21.98
C ALA A 12 4.78 18.84 -22.43
N THR A 13 5.42 19.25 -23.50
CA THR A 13 5.32 20.63 -23.98
C THR A 13 3.85 20.89 -24.27
N ILE A 14 3.16 21.47 -23.30
CA ILE A 14 1.74 21.76 -23.35
C ILE A 14 1.61 23.03 -24.16
N ALA A 15 1.83 22.90 -25.48
CA ALA A 15 1.44 23.95 -26.39
C ALA A 15 -0.09 23.89 -26.52
N THR A 16 -0.77 24.91 -26.00
CA THR A 16 -2.20 25.17 -26.19
C THR A 16 -3.16 24.05 -25.79
N ILE A 17 -3.41 23.93 -24.46
CA ILE A 17 -4.44 23.00 -23.98
C ILE A 17 -5.74 23.77 -23.78
N GLU A 18 -6.45 24.01 -24.85
CA GLU A 18 -7.82 24.52 -24.78
C GLU A 18 -8.87 23.42 -24.61
N ASN A 19 -8.54 22.17 -24.93
CA ASN A 19 -9.45 21.02 -24.80
C ASN A 19 -8.66 19.77 -24.37
N LEU A 20 -8.56 19.51 -23.07
CA LEU A 20 -8.10 18.22 -22.56
C LEU A 20 -9.21 17.19 -22.75
N HIS A 21 -9.00 16.26 -23.65
CA HIS A 21 -9.77 15.02 -23.62
C HIS A 21 -9.36 14.18 -22.41
N GLN A 22 -10.32 13.49 -21.84
CA GLN A 22 -10.07 12.53 -20.79
C GLN A 22 -8.93 11.59 -21.27
N HIS A 23 -7.90 11.46 -20.40
CA HIS A 23 -6.72 10.62 -20.64
C HIS A 23 -5.68 11.19 -21.61
N THR A 24 -5.72 12.46 -21.94
CA THR A 24 -4.59 13.13 -22.59
C THR A 24 -3.34 12.98 -21.71
N LEU A 25 -2.24 12.59 -22.31
CA LEU A 25 -0.93 12.54 -21.62
C LEU A 25 -0.54 13.93 -21.14
N VAL A 26 -0.50 14.16 -19.83
CA VAL A 26 -0.17 15.47 -19.24
C VAL A 26 1.27 15.57 -18.73
N ALA A 27 1.90 14.44 -18.40
CA ALA A 27 3.31 14.44 -17.99
C ALA A 27 4.00 13.12 -18.31
N THR A 28 5.28 13.22 -18.71
CA THR A 28 6.19 12.07 -18.88
C THR A 28 7.26 12.09 -17.82
N PRO A 29 7.73 10.93 -17.35
CA PRO A 29 8.77 10.87 -16.34
C PRO A 29 10.14 11.26 -16.91
N THR A 30 10.97 11.88 -16.08
CA THR A 30 12.41 11.96 -16.30
C THR A 30 13.09 10.91 -15.42
N GLY A 31 13.52 9.79 -16.00
CA GLY A 31 14.11 8.67 -15.23
C GLY A 31 13.10 7.60 -14.84
N LEU A 32 13.21 7.06 -13.61
CA LEU A 32 12.32 5.99 -13.11
C LEU A 32 10.95 6.55 -12.73
N GLY A 33 10.04 6.61 -13.66
CA GLY A 33 8.68 7.07 -13.44
C GLY A 33 7.69 6.41 -14.41
N ALA A 34 6.47 6.90 -14.43
CA ALA A 34 5.41 6.44 -15.33
C ALA A 34 4.62 7.64 -15.85
N ASN A 35 4.04 7.49 -17.02
CA ASN A 35 3.18 8.49 -17.63
C ASN A 35 2.02 8.87 -16.71
N ILE A 36 1.66 10.16 -16.71
CA ILE A 36 0.49 10.70 -16.02
C ILE A 36 -0.47 11.21 -17.08
N PHE A 37 -1.72 10.84 -16.94
CA PHE A 37 -2.80 11.19 -17.85
C PHE A 37 -3.83 12.05 -17.13
N SER A 38 -4.53 12.91 -17.87
CA SER A 38 -5.75 13.51 -17.34
C SER A 38 -6.77 12.42 -17.07
N SER A 39 -7.34 12.40 -15.89
CA SER A 39 -8.37 11.43 -15.48
C SER A 39 -9.79 11.92 -15.77
N VAL A 40 -9.93 13.14 -16.29
CA VAL A 40 -11.20 13.82 -16.58
C VAL A 40 -11.12 14.62 -17.88
N TYR A 41 -12.26 14.86 -18.50
CA TYR A 41 -12.42 15.93 -19.50
C TYR A 41 -12.36 17.27 -18.78
N GLY A 42 -11.66 18.25 -19.33
CA GLY A 42 -11.52 19.54 -18.69
C GLY A 42 -10.45 20.42 -19.30
N VAL A 43 -10.07 21.45 -18.58
CA VAL A 43 -9.00 22.38 -18.95
C VAL A 43 -7.97 22.48 -17.84
N VAL A 44 -6.70 22.68 -18.18
CA VAL A 44 -5.67 23.00 -17.19
C VAL A 44 -5.96 24.38 -16.63
N GLU A 45 -6.27 24.47 -15.35
CA GLU A 45 -6.54 25.72 -14.66
C GLU A 45 -5.25 26.32 -14.09
N GLU A 46 -4.38 25.47 -13.53
CA GLU A 46 -3.14 25.92 -12.90
C GLU A 46 -2.07 24.83 -12.97
N ILE A 47 -0.82 25.24 -13.14
CA ILE A 47 0.36 24.37 -13.03
C ILE A 47 1.17 24.82 -11.82
N LYS A 48 1.22 23.96 -10.77
CA LYS A 48 2.00 24.14 -9.55
C LYS A 48 3.32 23.37 -9.63
N GLU A 49 4.19 23.58 -8.67
CA GLU A 49 5.47 22.87 -8.58
C GLU A 49 5.28 21.34 -8.44
N ASP A 50 4.27 20.92 -7.69
CA ASP A 50 4.01 19.53 -7.31
C ASP A 50 2.79 18.90 -7.99
N ARG A 51 1.94 19.68 -8.69
CA ARG A 51 0.70 19.22 -9.30
C ARG A 51 0.22 20.06 -10.47
N ILE A 52 -0.61 19.45 -11.30
CA ILE A 52 -1.40 20.12 -12.35
C ILE A 52 -2.86 20.14 -11.89
N VAL A 53 -3.46 21.31 -11.80
CA VAL A 53 -4.87 21.47 -11.46
C VAL A 53 -5.68 21.47 -12.76
N ILE A 54 -6.65 20.57 -12.84
CA ILE A 54 -7.56 20.46 -13.97
C ILE A 54 -8.97 20.83 -13.49
N LYS A 55 -9.56 21.81 -14.14
CA LYS A 55 -10.98 22.12 -13.96
C LYS A 55 -11.79 21.16 -14.83
N PRO A 56 -12.58 20.25 -14.25
CA PRO A 56 -13.37 19.30 -15.03
C PRO A 56 -14.50 19.98 -15.77
N ASP A 57 -14.84 19.48 -16.94
CA ASP A 57 -16.05 19.86 -17.66
C ASP A 57 -17.29 19.36 -16.90
N ALA A 58 -18.42 20.06 -17.05
CA ALA A 58 -19.68 19.68 -16.41
C ALA A 58 -20.19 18.32 -16.89
N GLU A 59 -19.93 17.98 -18.13
CA GLU A 59 -20.28 16.70 -18.76
C GLU A 59 -19.00 15.85 -18.93
N GLN A 60 -18.95 14.70 -18.27
CA GLN A 60 -17.86 13.72 -18.43
C GLN A 60 -18.33 12.63 -19.38
N LYS A 61 -17.52 12.26 -20.34
CA LYS A 61 -17.79 11.16 -21.27
C LYS A 61 -17.07 9.90 -20.82
N ASP A 62 -17.66 8.76 -21.08
CA ASP A 62 -17.04 7.45 -20.84
C ASP A 62 -16.20 7.01 -22.05
N GLU A 63 -15.35 7.92 -22.53
CA GLU A 63 -14.44 7.71 -23.66
C GLU A 63 -13.04 8.08 -23.23
N PHE A 64 -12.03 7.43 -23.76
CA PHE A 64 -10.62 7.75 -23.50
C PHE A 64 -9.80 7.71 -24.78
N VAL A 65 -8.65 8.43 -24.77
CA VAL A 65 -7.68 8.35 -25.83
C VAL A 65 -6.86 7.07 -25.65
N PRO A 66 -6.99 6.07 -26.54
CA PRO A 66 -6.24 4.82 -26.39
C PRO A 66 -4.74 5.07 -26.58
N ILE A 67 -3.92 4.30 -25.88
CA ILE A 67 -2.48 4.28 -26.11
C ILE A 67 -2.18 3.66 -27.47
N GLU A 68 -0.99 3.97 -28.02
CA GLU A 68 -0.55 3.36 -29.27
C GLU A 68 -0.40 1.84 -29.13
N GLU A 69 -0.68 1.12 -30.22
CA GLU A 69 -0.47 -0.31 -30.30
C GLU A 69 1.03 -0.62 -30.40
N GLY A 70 1.44 -1.71 -29.74
CA GLY A 70 2.84 -2.13 -29.68
C GLY A 70 2.96 -3.51 -29.05
N SER A 71 4.16 -3.90 -28.68
CA SER A 71 4.35 -5.09 -27.85
C SER A 71 3.66 -4.91 -26.48
N LYS A 72 3.23 -6.00 -25.86
CA LYS A 72 2.56 -5.95 -24.54
C LYS A 72 3.36 -5.14 -23.51
N LEU A 73 4.67 -5.31 -23.50
CA LEU A 73 5.54 -4.55 -22.59
C LEU A 73 5.53 -3.03 -22.89
N GLU A 74 5.56 -2.65 -24.16
CA GLU A 74 5.49 -1.23 -24.58
C GLU A 74 4.13 -0.64 -24.21
N MET A 75 3.04 -1.38 -24.41
CA MET A 75 1.69 -0.95 -24.03
C MET A 75 1.57 -0.73 -22.52
N VAL A 76 2.10 -1.62 -21.67
CA VAL A 76 2.13 -1.45 -20.21
C VAL A 76 2.92 -0.21 -19.80
N LYS A 77 4.07 0.06 -20.46
CA LYS A 77 4.86 1.27 -20.23
C LYS A 77 4.12 2.53 -20.68
N ALA A 78 3.56 2.51 -21.90
CA ALA A 78 2.80 3.62 -22.47
C ALA A 78 1.57 3.96 -21.62
N ALA A 79 0.83 2.95 -21.11
CA ALA A 79 -0.31 3.14 -20.22
C ALA A 79 0.06 3.72 -18.85
N GLY A 80 1.33 3.81 -18.52
CA GLY A 80 1.78 4.36 -17.24
C GLY A 80 1.39 3.52 -16.03
N VAL A 81 1.32 2.19 -16.17
CA VAL A 81 0.99 1.28 -15.08
C VAL A 81 2.11 1.25 -14.04
N VAL A 82 1.75 1.41 -12.77
CA VAL A 82 2.67 1.37 -11.63
C VAL A 82 2.22 0.33 -10.60
N GLY A 83 3.09 0.01 -9.66
CA GLY A 83 2.74 -0.82 -8.50
C GLY A 83 1.71 -0.13 -7.61
N MET A 84 0.44 -0.47 -7.76
CA MET A 84 -0.70 0.21 -7.12
C MET A 84 -0.90 -0.17 -5.65
N GLY A 85 -0.15 -1.14 -5.14
CA GLY A 85 -0.16 -1.54 -3.73
C GLY A 85 0.67 -0.64 -2.79
N GLY A 86 1.07 0.56 -3.23
CA GLY A 86 1.73 1.57 -2.40
C GLY A 86 3.09 2.07 -2.90
N ALA A 87 3.95 1.21 -3.46
CA ALA A 87 5.31 1.60 -3.84
C ALA A 87 5.41 2.46 -5.10
N GLY A 88 4.44 2.37 -6.01
CA GLY A 88 4.38 3.16 -7.24
C GLY A 88 5.54 2.92 -8.22
N PHE A 89 6.25 1.79 -8.11
CA PHE A 89 7.34 1.47 -9.04
C PHE A 89 6.76 1.15 -10.43
N PRO A 90 7.34 1.64 -11.54
CA PRO A 90 6.84 1.43 -12.89
C PRO A 90 6.78 -0.08 -13.24
N THR A 91 5.58 -0.57 -13.54
CA THR A 91 5.34 -2.01 -13.77
C THR A 91 6.07 -2.50 -15.02
N GLY A 92 6.12 -1.68 -16.08
CA GLY A 92 6.83 -2.05 -17.31
C GLY A 92 8.35 -2.19 -17.13
N ILE A 93 8.97 -1.52 -16.13
CA ILE A 93 10.38 -1.76 -15.78
C ILE A 93 10.52 -3.10 -15.07
N LYS A 94 9.62 -3.37 -14.11
CA LYS A 94 9.61 -4.63 -13.36
C LYS A 94 9.42 -5.84 -14.29
N LEU A 95 8.47 -5.75 -15.22
CA LEU A 95 8.15 -6.82 -16.19
C LEU A 95 9.21 -7.02 -17.28
N GLY A 96 10.06 -6.03 -17.54
CA GLY A 96 11.18 -6.18 -18.46
C GLY A 96 12.30 -7.11 -17.98
N THR A 97 12.17 -7.69 -16.80
CA THR A 97 13.09 -8.70 -16.25
C THR A 97 12.72 -10.07 -16.80
N ASP A 98 13.66 -10.75 -17.48
CA ASP A 98 13.49 -12.15 -17.86
C ASP A 98 13.63 -13.05 -16.62
N LEU A 99 12.60 -13.81 -16.31
CA LEU A 99 12.56 -14.71 -15.16
C LEU A 99 13.05 -16.12 -15.48
N ASP A 100 13.37 -16.42 -16.74
CA ASP A 100 13.87 -17.72 -17.18
C ASP A 100 13.06 -18.89 -16.57
N GLY A 101 11.75 -18.91 -16.83
CA GLY A 101 10.82 -19.91 -16.33
C GLY A 101 10.43 -19.76 -14.84
N GLY A 102 10.73 -18.63 -14.20
CA GLY A 102 10.42 -18.36 -12.80
C GLY A 102 8.94 -18.05 -12.51
N TYR A 103 8.68 -17.12 -11.59
CA TYR A 103 7.37 -16.96 -10.96
C TYR A 103 6.83 -15.51 -11.02
N ILE A 104 5.53 -15.38 -11.31
CA ILE A 104 4.75 -14.19 -10.93
C ILE A 104 4.08 -14.45 -9.59
N LEU A 105 4.41 -13.66 -8.57
CA LEU A 105 3.82 -13.75 -7.23
C LEU A 105 2.77 -12.64 -7.06
N ILE A 106 1.52 -13.02 -6.93
CA ILE A 106 0.42 -12.08 -6.80
C ILE A 106 0.22 -11.73 -5.32
N ASN A 107 0.53 -10.49 -4.95
CA ASN A 107 0.28 -10.01 -3.60
C ASN A 107 -1.20 -9.66 -3.41
N ALA A 108 -1.96 -10.63 -2.92
CA ALA A 108 -3.35 -10.53 -2.51
C ALA A 108 -3.51 -10.59 -0.97
N ALA A 109 -2.41 -10.29 -0.22
CA ALA A 109 -2.39 -10.39 1.24
C ALA A 109 -3.32 -9.41 1.93
N GLU A 110 -3.64 -8.26 1.30
CA GLU A 110 -4.35 -7.12 1.90
C GLU A 110 -3.95 -6.93 3.37
N CYS A 111 -2.75 -6.39 3.57
CA CYS A 111 -2.15 -6.29 4.91
C CYS A 111 -2.66 -5.09 5.71
N GLU A 112 -3.37 -4.17 5.08
CA GLU A 112 -3.89 -2.96 5.70
C GLU A 112 -5.30 -3.20 6.26
N PRO A 113 -5.50 -3.24 7.58
CA PRO A 113 -6.82 -3.48 8.17
C PRO A 113 -7.85 -2.45 7.72
N GLY A 114 -9.06 -2.90 7.44
CA GLY A 114 -10.16 -2.05 6.97
C GLY A 114 -10.19 -1.81 5.46
N LEU A 115 -9.08 -1.97 4.75
CA LEU A 115 -9.09 -1.87 3.30
C LEU A 115 -9.67 -3.14 2.65
N LYS A 116 -10.46 -2.96 1.59
CA LYS A 116 -11.22 -4.05 0.95
C LYS A 116 -11.14 -4.08 -0.58
N HIS A 117 -10.66 -3.01 -1.22
CA HIS A 117 -10.73 -2.84 -2.66
C HIS A 117 -10.03 -3.95 -3.46
N ASN A 118 -8.84 -4.40 -3.06
CA ASN A 118 -8.14 -5.50 -3.76
C ASN A 118 -8.87 -6.84 -3.63
N ILE A 119 -9.44 -7.13 -2.45
CA ILE A 119 -10.20 -8.37 -2.22
C ILE A 119 -11.51 -8.35 -3.01
N MET A 120 -12.23 -7.21 -2.99
CA MET A 120 -13.43 -7.03 -3.81
C MET A 120 -13.14 -7.14 -5.31
N GLN A 121 -11.98 -6.66 -5.76
CA GLN A 121 -11.58 -6.82 -7.15
C GLN A 121 -11.40 -8.29 -7.55
N ILE A 122 -10.79 -9.11 -6.70
CA ILE A 122 -10.75 -10.57 -6.92
C ILE A 122 -12.16 -11.16 -6.97
N GLU A 123 -13.03 -10.74 -6.05
CA GLU A 123 -14.39 -11.28 -5.97
C GLU A 123 -15.27 -10.93 -7.18
N ASN A 124 -15.05 -9.77 -7.80
CA ASN A 124 -15.93 -9.23 -8.85
C ASN A 124 -15.31 -9.23 -10.24
N GLU A 125 -13.98 -9.18 -10.37
CA GLU A 125 -13.24 -9.03 -11.63
C GLU A 125 -12.11 -10.07 -11.77
N CYS A 126 -12.33 -11.29 -11.22
CA CYS A 126 -11.31 -12.33 -11.18
C CYS A 126 -10.70 -12.63 -12.55
N ASP A 127 -11.54 -12.72 -13.58
CA ASP A 127 -11.09 -13.02 -14.94
C ASP A 127 -10.16 -11.95 -15.52
N LYS A 128 -10.43 -10.66 -15.23
CA LYS A 128 -9.55 -9.55 -15.61
C LYS A 128 -8.20 -9.67 -14.92
N VAL A 129 -8.20 -9.97 -13.61
CA VAL A 129 -6.97 -10.17 -12.84
C VAL A 129 -6.16 -11.33 -13.39
N ILE A 130 -6.80 -12.48 -13.71
CA ILE A 130 -6.13 -13.67 -14.27
C ILE A 130 -5.56 -13.36 -15.66
N ARG A 131 -6.26 -12.61 -16.52
CA ARG A 131 -5.68 -12.17 -17.81
C ARG A 131 -4.42 -11.35 -17.58
N GLY A 132 -4.45 -10.41 -16.64
CA GLY A 132 -3.26 -9.63 -16.26
C GLY A 132 -2.11 -10.51 -15.77
N VAL A 133 -2.38 -11.57 -14.99
CA VAL A 133 -1.36 -12.56 -14.58
C VAL A 133 -0.73 -13.22 -15.81
N LYS A 134 -1.55 -13.71 -16.76
CA LYS A 134 -1.07 -14.38 -17.98
C LYS A 134 -0.20 -13.45 -18.83
N TYR A 135 -0.60 -12.19 -18.99
CA TYR A 135 0.23 -11.19 -19.68
C TYR A 135 1.56 -10.94 -18.97
N CYS A 136 1.55 -10.82 -17.64
CA CYS A 136 2.79 -10.67 -16.89
C CYS A 136 3.71 -11.88 -17.02
N MET A 137 3.15 -13.12 -17.01
CA MET A 137 3.90 -14.34 -17.23
C MET A 137 4.55 -14.36 -18.62
N GLU A 138 3.79 -14.03 -19.66
CA GLU A 138 4.29 -13.97 -21.03
C GLU A 138 5.41 -12.91 -21.19
N ILE A 139 5.18 -11.70 -20.72
CA ILE A 139 6.15 -10.59 -20.85
C ILE A 139 7.47 -10.89 -20.15
N SER A 140 7.43 -11.52 -18.97
CA SER A 140 8.61 -11.77 -18.15
C SER A 140 9.16 -13.19 -18.26
N ASN A 141 8.67 -14.01 -19.18
CA ASN A 141 9.07 -15.41 -19.36
C ASN A 141 8.96 -16.21 -18.05
N ALA A 142 7.85 -16.07 -17.33
CA ALA A 142 7.55 -16.83 -16.13
C ALA A 142 6.73 -18.09 -16.47
N ALA A 143 7.12 -19.24 -15.94
CA ALA A 143 6.41 -20.51 -16.15
C ALA A 143 5.22 -20.71 -15.21
N LYS A 144 5.21 -20.02 -14.05
CA LYS A 144 4.21 -20.23 -13.00
C LYS A 144 3.78 -18.90 -12.36
N ALA A 145 2.59 -18.92 -11.76
CA ALA A 145 2.11 -17.83 -10.92
C ALA A 145 1.47 -18.35 -9.62
N ILE A 146 1.57 -17.56 -8.55
CA ILE A 146 1.06 -17.92 -7.22
C ILE A 146 0.32 -16.73 -6.62
N PHE A 147 -0.98 -16.89 -6.34
CA PHE A 147 -1.75 -15.95 -5.53
C PHE A 147 -1.42 -16.14 -4.06
N ALA A 148 -0.76 -15.18 -3.45
CA ALA A 148 -0.49 -15.14 -2.01
C ALA A 148 -1.62 -14.37 -1.30
N ILE A 149 -2.58 -15.09 -0.72
CA ILE A 149 -3.81 -14.53 -0.14
C ILE A 149 -4.02 -15.02 1.30
N LYS A 150 -4.55 -14.16 2.19
CA LYS A 150 -4.87 -14.58 3.56
C LYS A 150 -6.10 -15.48 3.60
N LYS A 151 -6.00 -16.61 4.33
CA LYS A 151 -7.08 -17.61 4.47
C LYS A 151 -8.42 -17.00 4.93
N LYS A 152 -8.40 -15.93 5.71
CA LYS A 152 -9.61 -15.23 6.19
C LYS A 152 -10.48 -14.64 5.08
N ASN A 153 -9.96 -14.44 3.88
CA ASN A 153 -10.69 -13.91 2.72
C ASN A 153 -11.39 -15.05 1.96
N GLU A 154 -12.23 -15.82 2.65
CA GLU A 154 -12.82 -17.09 2.17
C GLU A 154 -13.53 -16.94 0.82
N LYS A 155 -14.33 -15.87 0.63
CA LYS A 155 -15.05 -15.65 -0.63
C LYS A 155 -14.10 -15.47 -1.80
N ALA A 156 -13.07 -14.61 -1.65
CA ALA A 156 -12.05 -14.41 -2.69
C ALA A 156 -11.24 -15.70 -2.95
N CYS A 157 -10.92 -16.48 -1.90
CA CYS A 157 -10.26 -17.78 -2.05
C CYS A 157 -11.12 -18.76 -2.89
N LYS A 158 -12.43 -18.82 -2.61
CA LYS A 158 -13.37 -19.66 -3.39
C LYS A 158 -13.49 -19.20 -4.83
N THR A 159 -13.60 -17.89 -5.07
CA THR A 159 -13.64 -17.31 -6.42
C THR A 159 -12.38 -17.67 -7.21
N LEU A 160 -11.19 -17.49 -6.61
CA LEU A 160 -9.93 -17.88 -7.24
C LEU A 160 -9.87 -19.39 -7.53
N LYS A 161 -10.25 -20.22 -6.57
CA LYS A 161 -10.23 -21.69 -6.75
C LYS A 161 -11.10 -22.13 -7.95
N GLU A 162 -12.27 -21.53 -8.09
CA GLU A 162 -13.16 -21.80 -9.21
C GLU A 162 -12.55 -21.32 -10.54
N ALA A 163 -12.09 -20.09 -10.59
CA ALA A 163 -11.55 -19.47 -11.79
C ALA A 163 -10.23 -20.10 -12.28
N LEU A 164 -9.50 -20.77 -11.38
CA LEU A 164 -8.20 -21.39 -11.68
C LEU A 164 -8.29 -22.90 -11.99
N LYS A 165 -9.48 -23.49 -12.08
CA LYS A 165 -9.65 -24.94 -12.34
C LYS A 165 -8.93 -25.42 -13.59
N ASP A 166 -8.96 -24.59 -14.64
CA ASP A 166 -8.38 -24.91 -15.94
C ASP A 166 -7.02 -24.20 -16.18
N GLU A 167 -6.41 -23.69 -15.12
CA GLU A 167 -5.17 -22.90 -15.16
C GLU A 167 -4.02 -23.59 -14.38
N PRO A 168 -3.47 -24.70 -14.87
CA PRO A 168 -2.50 -25.51 -14.10
C PRO A 168 -1.18 -24.77 -13.77
N ALA A 169 -0.88 -23.69 -14.47
CA ALA A 169 0.31 -22.86 -14.21
C ALA A 169 0.11 -21.83 -13.09
N ILE A 170 -1.15 -21.65 -12.61
CA ILE A 170 -1.48 -20.64 -11.59
C ILE A 170 -2.02 -21.36 -10.36
N SER A 171 -1.46 -21.07 -9.19
CA SER A 171 -1.84 -21.69 -7.93
C SER A 171 -2.16 -20.66 -6.85
N ILE A 172 -2.70 -21.14 -5.72
CA ILE A 172 -3.01 -20.32 -4.55
C ILE A 172 -2.12 -20.77 -3.40
N HIS A 173 -1.54 -19.82 -2.69
CA HIS A 173 -0.84 -20.02 -1.42
C HIS A 173 -1.53 -19.23 -0.32
N LEU A 174 -1.97 -19.92 0.74
CA LEU A 174 -2.67 -19.31 1.86
C LEU A 174 -1.69 -18.72 2.87
N LEU A 175 -1.83 -17.42 3.13
CA LEU A 175 -1.02 -16.69 4.10
C LEU A 175 -1.68 -16.61 5.49
N PRO A 176 -0.89 -16.57 6.56
CA PRO A 176 -1.40 -16.27 7.91
C PRO A 176 -1.87 -14.80 8.00
N ASP A 177 -2.84 -14.54 8.90
CA ASP A 177 -3.32 -13.17 9.15
C ASP A 177 -2.41 -12.43 10.12
N ILE A 178 -1.20 -12.17 9.70
CA ILE A 178 -0.20 -11.37 10.42
C ILE A 178 0.39 -10.29 9.51
N TYR A 179 1.09 -9.32 10.10
CA TYR A 179 1.79 -8.27 9.39
C TYR A 179 3.32 -8.40 9.61
N PRO A 180 4.16 -8.23 8.60
CA PRO A 180 3.89 -7.78 7.22
C PRO A 180 3.93 -8.91 6.18
N MET A 181 2.84 -9.64 5.98
CA MET A 181 2.80 -10.73 4.98
C MET A 181 2.73 -10.25 3.53
N GLY A 182 2.40 -8.98 3.30
CA GLY A 182 2.41 -8.34 1.98
C GLY A 182 3.72 -7.63 1.61
N GLU A 183 4.75 -7.68 2.44
CA GLU A 183 6.10 -7.21 2.06
C GLU A 183 6.71 -8.17 1.03
N GLU A 184 7.32 -7.64 -0.03
CA GLU A 184 7.74 -8.46 -1.19
C GLU A 184 8.61 -9.66 -0.82
N ARG A 185 9.60 -9.50 0.08
CA ARG A 185 10.47 -10.60 0.51
C ARG A 185 9.75 -11.58 1.43
N ALA A 186 8.75 -11.11 2.20
CA ALA A 186 7.88 -11.99 2.97
C ALA A 186 7.02 -12.84 2.03
N VAL A 187 6.47 -12.26 0.96
CA VAL A 187 5.73 -13.01 -0.08
C VAL A 187 6.62 -14.08 -0.71
N VAL A 188 7.85 -13.73 -1.13
CA VAL A 188 8.82 -14.69 -1.69
C VAL A 188 9.12 -15.83 -0.71
N ARG A 189 9.38 -15.49 0.55
CA ARG A 189 9.65 -16.50 1.58
C ARG A 189 8.48 -17.44 1.81
N GLU A 190 7.27 -16.91 1.95
CA GLU A 190 6.08 -17.73 2.21
C GLU A 190 5.73 -18.63 1.02
N THR A 191 5.85 -18.11 -0.21
CA THR A 191 5.43 -18.84 -1.41
C THR A 191 6.49 -19.78 -1.96
N LEU A 192 7.78 -19.38 -1.92
CA LEU A 192 8.89 -20.13 -2.54
C LEU A 192 9.87 -20.75 -1.52
N GLY A 193 9.73 -20.40 -0.23
CA GLY A 193 10.67 -20.87 0.81
C GLY A 193 12.06 -20.22 0.73
N ILE A 194 12.23 -19.15 -0.05
CA ILE A 194 13.51 -18.47 -0.29
C ILE A 194 13.61 -17.22 0.58
N GLU A 195 14.61 -17.13 1.45
CA GLU A 195 14.92 -15.92 2.19
C GLU A 195 15.84 -15.00 1.37
N LEU A 196 15.40 -13.76 1.15
CA LEU A 196 16.15 -12.72 0.46
C LEU A 196 16.79 -11.74 1.44
N GLU A 197 18.03 -11.37 1.18
CA GLU A 197 18.73 -10.32 1.91
C GLU A 197 18.07 -8.94 1.72
N PRO A 198 18.23 -7.98 2.66
CA PRO A 198 17.61 -6.65 2.57
C PRO A 198 17.90 -5.90 1.26
N THR A 199 19.04 -6.14 0.65
CA THR A 199 19.49 -5.51 -0.60
C THR A 199 19.00 -6.23 -1.85
N GLN A 200 18.53 -7.48 -1.72
CA GLN A 200 18.06 -8.27 -2.85
C GLN A 200 16.63 -7.90 -3.24
N LEU A 201 16.36 -8.00 -4.53
CA LEU A 201 15.02 -7.88 -5.12
C LEU A 201 14.43 -9.29 -5.35
N PRO A 202 13.11 -9.44 -5.49
CA PRO A 202 12.46 -10.71 -5.83
C PRO A 202 13.06 -11.42 -7.06
N ALA A 203 13.61 -10.67 -8.01
CA ALA A 203 14.28 -11.20 -9.19
C ALA A 203 15.47 -12.14 -8.85
N ALA A 204 16.13 -11.97 -7.69
CA ALA A 204 17.17 -12.91 -7.21
C ALA A 204 16.59 -14.31 -6.92
N ALA A 205 15.28 -14.42 -6.71
CA ALA A 205 14.55 -15.68 -6.58
C ALA A 205 13.75 -16.00 -7.87
N LYS A 206 14.19 -15.53 -9.03
CA LYS A 206 13.49 -15.65 -10.31
C LYS A 206 12.00 -15.33 -10.17
N SER A 207 11.65 -14.26 -9.49
CA SER A 207 10.27 -13.89 -9.24
C SER A 207 10.01 -12.39 -9.34
N ILE A 208 8.77 -12.04 -9.65
CA ILE A 208 8.25 -10.67 -9.60
C ILE A 208 7.01 -10.67 -8.71
N VAL A 209 6.97 -9.76 -7.73
CA VAL A 209 5.77 -9.58 -6.89
C VAL A 209 4.92 -8.44 -7.45
N ILE A 210 3.63 -8.70 -7.72
CA ILE A 210 2.69 -7.75 -8.31
C ILE A 210 1.40 -7.71 -7.48
N ASN A 211 0.86 -6.51 -7.25
CA ASN A 211 -0.42 -6.31 -6.58
C ASN A 211 -1.61 -6.64 -7.50
N VAL A 212 -2.74 -7.03 -6.94
CA VAL A 212 -3.99 -7.41 -7.63
C VAL A 212 -4.47 -6.33 -8.60
N GLU A 213 -4.59 -5.08 -8.13
CA GLU A 213 -5.07 -3.98 -8.98
C GLU A 213 -4.10 -3.68 -10.13
N THR A 214 -2.80 -3.79 -9.88
CA THR A 214 -1.79 -3.62 -10.93
C THR A 214 -1.99 -4.61 -12.08
N LEU A 215 -2.35 -5.86 -11.77
CA LEU A 215 -2.64 -6.88 -12.79
C LEU A 215 -3.88 -6.54 -13.63
N ALA A 216 -4.94 -6.04 -13.00
CA ALA A 216 -6.11 -5.58 -13.73
C ALA A 216 -5.77 -4.41 -14.67
N ARG A 217 -4.93 -3.46 -14.23
CA ARG A 217 -4.47 -2.35 -15.09
C ARG A 217 -3.56 -2.83 -16.22
N VAL A 218 -2.77 -3.88 -16.02
CA VAL A 218 -2.01 -4.52 -17.11
C VAL A 218 -2.96 -5.13 -18.14
N ALA A 219 -4.03 -5.81 -17.72
CA ALA A 219 -5.04 -6.35 -18.62
C ALA A 219 -5.73 -5.22 -19.41
N GLU A 220 -6.19 -4.16 -18.75
CA GLU A 220 -6.81 -3.01 -19.40
C GLU A 220 -5.88 -2.33 -20.43
N ALA A 221 -4.59 -2.19 -20.09
CA ALA A 221 -3.60 -1.60 -21.00
C ALA A 221 -3.44 -2.43 -22.29
N ILE A 222 -3.53 -3.74 -22.22
CA ILE A 222 -3.32 -4.64 -23.35
C ILE A 222 -4.62 -4.90 -24.10
N ASP A 223 -5.70 -5.24 -23.40
CA ASP A 223 -6.97 -5.61 -24.02
C ASP A 223 -7.72 -4.40 -24.60
N GLU A 224 -7.68 -3.28 -23.88
CA GLU A 224 -8.49 -2.09 -24.17
C GLU A 224 -7.64 -0.91 -24.64
N ARG A 225 -6.31 -1.02 -24.57
CA ARG A 225 -5.38 0.09 -24.82
C ARG A 225 -5.64 1.27 -23.88
N LYS A 226 -6.13 0.99 -22.67
CA LYS A 226 -6.58 1.99 -21.70
C LYS A 226 -5.41 2.50 -20.86
N PRO A 227 -5.17 3.82 -20.81
CA PRO A 227 -4.20 4.42 -19.90
C PRO A 227 -4.59 4.21 -18.44
N SER A 228 -3.60 4.13 -17.55
CA SER A 228 -3.83 3.98 -16.10
C SER A 228 -4.05 5.36 -15.45
N PHE A 229 -5.31 5.76 -15.31
CA PHE A 229 -5.73 7.07 -14.80
C PHE A 229 -6.73 6.98 -13.64
N SER A 230 -7.12 5.77 -13.26
CA SER A 230 -8.05 5.53 -12.16
C SER A 230 -7.43 4.66 -11.07
N LYS A 231 -8.04 4.67 -9.89
CA LYS A 231 -7.59 3.95 -8.70
C LYS A 231 -8.76 3.37 -7.93
N ASN A 232 -8.61 2.13 -7.49
CA ASN A 232 -9.54 1.51 -6.55
C ASN A 232 -9.08 1.79 -5.13
N LEU A 233 -9.96 2.25 -4.26
CA LEU A 233 -9.61 2.59 -2.89
C LEU A 233 -10.77 2.34 -1.91
N THR A 234 -10.44 2.40 -0.63
CA THR A 234 -11.41 2.25 0.46
C THR A 234 -11.42 3.50 1.33
N VAL A 235 -12.61 4.05 1.58
CA VAL A 235 -12.83 5.08 2.60
C VAL A 235 -13.47 4.41 3.81
N VAL A 236 -12.88 4.58 4.99
CA VAL A 236 -13.37 3.97 6.24
C VAL A 236 -12.93 4.82 7.42
N GLY A 237 -13.68 4.77 8.50
CA GLY A 237 -13.31 5.48 9.72
C GLY A 237 -14.43 6.37 10.23
N LYS A 238 -14.12 7.60 10.63
CA LYS A 238 -15.05 8.55 11.21
C LYS A 238 -15.92 9.23 10.15
N ILE A 239 -16.76 8.40 9.50
CA ILE A 239 -17.70 8.76 8.43
C ILE A 239 -19.13 8.59 8.94
N LYS A 240 -20.03 9.47 8.56
CA LYS A 240 -21.47 9.33 8.88
C LYS A 240 -22.00 8.01 8.34
N GLY A 241 -22.82 7.33 9.14
CA GLY A 241 -23.32 5.98 8.83
C GLY A 241 -22.48 4.83 9.40
N GLY A 242 -21.38 5.13 10.08
CA GLY A 242 -20.60 4.18 10.87
C GLY A 242 -19.37 3.62 10.18
N ASN A 243 -18.70 2.64 10.81
CA ASN A 243 -17.38 2.14 10.42
C ASN A 243 -17.39 1.14 9.25
N LYS A 244 -18.42 1.12 8.41
CA LYS A 244 -18.44 0.23 7.24
C LYS A 244 -17.48 0.76 6.18
N PRO A 245 -16.60 -0.08 5.61
CA PRO A 245 -15.76 0.32 4.50
C PRO A 245 -16.60 0.69 3.27
N HIS A 246 -16.38 1.89 2.73
CA HIS A 246 -16.90 2.31 1.43
C HIS A 246 -15.82 2.04 0.39
N VAL A 247 -16.08 1.11 -0.51
CA VAL A 247 -15.14 0.76 -1.58
C VAL A 247 -15.55 1.49 -2.85
N PHE A 248 -14.63 2.27 -3.36
CA PHE A 248 -14.78 2.99 -4.63
C PHE A 248 -13.88 2.33 -5.68
N MET A 249 -14.48 1.97 -6.79
CA MET A 249 -13.78 1.40 -7.96
C MET A 249 -13.61 2.48 -9.02
N ASP A 250 -12.50 2.42 -9.74
CA ASP A 250 -12.21 3.30 -10.90
C ASP A 250 -12.31 4.81 -10.61
N VAL A 251 -11.93 5.23 -9.41
CA VAL A 251 -11.90 6.66 -9.05
C VAL A 251 -10.84 7.39 -9.90
N PRO A 252 -11.17 8.50 -10.54
CA PRO A 252 -10.21 9.32 -11.26
C PRO A 252 -9.03 9.75 -10.36
N VAL A 253 -7.80 9.50 -10.79
CA VAL A 253 -6.61 9.96 -10.07
C VAL A 253 -6.61 11.49 -10.07
N GLY A 254 -6.37 12.09 -8.90
CA GLY A 254 -6.48 13.53 -8.69
C GLY A 254 -7.74 13.97 -7.95
N THR A 255 -8.74 13.09 -7.80
CA THR A 255 -9.92 13.37 -6.95
C THR A 255 -9.46 13.75 -5.54
N SER A 256 -10.05 14.78 -4.95
CA SER A 256 -9.65 15.23 -3.61
C SER A 256 -10.09 14.25 -2.53
N VAL A 257 -9.31 14.20 -1.46
CA VAL A 257 -9.65 13.42 -0.26
C VAL A 257 -10.99 13.87 0.31
N GLY A 258 -11.28 15.19 0.27
CA GLY A 258 -12.54 15.77 0.72
C GLY A 258 -13.74 15.27 -0.08
N ASP A 259 -13.65 15.27 -1.40
CA ASP A 259 -14.74 14.78 -2.26
C ASP A 259 -15.06 13.31 -1.98
N LEU A 260 -14.04 12.48 -1.79
CA LEU A 260 -14.23 11.06 -1.48
C LEU A 260 -14.85 10.84 -0.10
N ILE A 261 -14.50 11.66 0.89
CA ILE A 261 -15.12 11.64 2.21
C ILE A 261 -16.60 12.05 2.09
N GLU A 262 -16.92 13.09 1.33
CA GLU A 262 -18.31 13.50 1.09
C GLU A 262 -19.12 12.44 0.34
N MET A 263 -18.54 11.81 -0.68
CA MET A 263 -19.16 10.68 -1.39
C MET A 263 -19.41 9.47 -0.47
N ALA A 264 -18.60 9.29 0.56
CA ALA A 264 -18.78 8.24 1.56
C ALA A 264 -19.82 8.60 2.64
N GLY A 265 -20.38 9.83 2.63
CA GLY A 265 -21.40 10.31 3.58
C GLY A 265 -20.97 11.51 4.42
N GLY A 266 -19.75 12.00 4.27
CA GLY A 266 -19.18 13.11 5.03
C GLY A 266 -18.60 12.71 6.39
N LEU A 267 -17.86 13.62 7.01
CA LEU A 267 -17.23 13.40 8.32
C LEU A 267 -18.29 13.31 9.44
N ASP A 268 -18.06 12.41 10.37
CA ASP A 268 -18.84 12.26 11.61
C ASP A 268 -18.22 13.06 12.76
N GLY A 269 -18.44 14.39 12.74
CA GLY A 269 -17.89 15.33 13.71
C GLY A 269 -16.38 15.60 13.54
N GLU A 270 -15.74 16.05 14.63
CA GLU A 270 -14.30 16.39 14.62
C GLU A 270 -13.43 15.13 14.46
N VAL A 271 -12.30 15.29 13.77
CA VAL A 271 -11.35 14.21 13.50
C VAL A 271 -9.96 14.56 14.04
N GLY A 272 -9.22 13.56 14.51
CA GLY A 272 -7.86 13.74 15.00
C GLY A 272 -6.86 13.96 13.87
N GLU A 273 -7.01 13.18 12.79
CA GLU A 273 -6.29 13.35 11.54
C GLU A 273 -7.03 12.60 10.42
N ILE A 274 -6.66 12.90 9.17
CA ILE A 274 -7.05 12.10 8.00
C ILE A 274 -5.80 11.36 7.52
N VAL A 275 -5.88 10.03 7.42
CA VAL A 275 -4.79 9.20 6.94
C VAL A 275 -5.04 8.82 5.50
N MET A 276 -4.09 9.10 4.60
CA MET A 276 -4.07 8.62 3.22
C MET A 276 -3.13 7.41 3.11
N GLY A 277 -3.65 6.29 2.65
CA GLY A 277 -3.01 4.98 2.65
C GLY A 277 -3.75 4.02 3.57
N GLY A 278 -3.06 3.01 4.10
CA GLY A 278 -3.62 2.08 5.08
C GLY A 278 -3.25 2.45 6.52
N PRO A 279 -3.80 1.75 7.51
CA PRO A 279 -3.45 1.94 8.92
C PRO A 279 -1.96 1.83 9.24
N PHE A 280 -1.25 0.95 8.53
CA PHE A 280 0.15 0.63 8.83
C PHE A 280 1.15 1.49 8.09
N THR A 281 0.88 1.84 6.84
CA THR A 281 1.81 2.56 5.98
C THR A 281 1.35 3.95 5.58
N GLY A 282 0.10 4.30 5.89
CA GLY A 282 -0.49 5.59 5.57
C GLY A 282 0.12 6.75 6.36
N LYS A 283 -0.10 7.96 5.84
CA LYS A 283 0.38 9.22 6.42
C LYS A 283 -0.76 10.21 6.57
N ALA A 284 -0.59 11.14 7.51
CA ALA A 284 -1.51 12.27 7.65
C ALA A 284 -1.58 13.08 6.35
N THR A 285 -2.78 13.52 6.00
CA THR A 285 -3.09 14.30 4.80
C THR A 285 -4.13 15.37 5.09
N THR A 286 -4.47 16.17 4.08
CA THR A 286 -5.47 17.23 4.13
C THR A 286 -6.65 16.92 3.20
N LEU A 287 -7.77 17.63 3.35
CA LEU A 287 -8.97 17.42 2.52
C LEU A 287 -8.74 17.76 1.04
N ASP A 288 -7.88 18.73 0.75
CA ASP A 288 -7.54 19.18 -0.60
C ASP A 288 -6.47 18.31 -1.29
N ALA A 289 -5.88 17.36 -0.58
CA ALA A 289 -4.88 16.47 -1.15
C ALA A 289 -5.51 15.56 -2.22
N PRO A 290 -4.86 15.42 -3.40
CA PRO A 290 -5.35 14.53 -4.45
C PRO A 290 -4.97 13.08 -4.15
N ILE A 291 -5.85 12.13 -4.50
CA ILE A 291 -5.44 10.73 -4.56
C ILE A 291 -4.47 10.50 -5.73
N THR A 292 -3.64 9.50 -5.56
CA THR A 292 -2.64 9.08 -6.57
C THR A 292 -2.88 7.62 -6.96
N LYS A 293 -2.16 7.14 -7.98
CA LYS A 293 -2.18 5.72 -8.38
C LYS A 293 -1.80 4.75 -7.24
N THR A 294 -1.27 5.25 -6.13
CA THR A 294 -0.82 4.43 -4.99
C THR A 294 -1.69 4.58 -3.74
N THR A 295 -2.73 5.41 -3.79
CA THR A 295 -3.63 5.64 -2.65
C THR A 295 -4.55 4.45 -2.46
N GLY A 296 -4.32 3.63 -1.43
CA GLY A 296 -5.16 2.46 -1.10
C GLY A 296 -6.36 2.78 -0.22
N GLY A 297 -6.31 3.85 0.58
CA GLY A 297 -7.40 4.20 1.48
C GLY A 297 -7.38 5.63 1.97
N ILE A 298 -8.50 6.05 2.54
CA ILE A 298 -8.69 7.32 3.23
C ILE A 298 -9.36 7.00 4.57
N ILE A 299 -8.75 7.45 5.66
CA ILE A 299 -9.20 7.08 7.00
C ILE A 299 -9.23 8.33 7.90
N PRO A 300 -10.36 9.04 8.01
CA PRO A 300 -10.57 10.03 9.07
C PRO A 300 -10.60 9.31 10.42
N THR A 301 -9.79 9.77 11.40
CA THR A 301 -9.61 9.09 12.68
C THR A 301 -10.25 9.83 13.85
N ILE A 302 -10.43 9.12 14.97
CA ILE A 302 -10.71 9.75 16.26
C ILE A 302 -9.53 10.63 16.70
N GLU A 303 -9.78 11.54 17.62
CA GLU A 303 -8.76 12.36 18.27
C GLU A 303 -7.73 11.52 19.02
N PHE A 304 -6.54 12.06 19.14
CA PHE A 304 -5.48 11.47 19.95
C PHE A 304 -5.74 11.68 21.45
N PRO A 305 -5.40 10.70 22.31
CA PRO A 305 -5.47 10.91 23.75
C PRO A 305 -4.42 11.93 24.20
N ASP A 306 -4.79 12.85 25.10
CA ASP A 306 -3.83 13.75 25.76
C ASP A 306 -3.08 12.99 26.85
N LEU A 307 -1.75 12.95 26.76
CA LEU A 307 -0.87 12.33 27.76
C LEU A 307 -0.26 13.35 28.74
N HIS A 308 -0.72 14.61 28.69
CA HIS A 308 -0.37 15.65 29.68
C HIS A 308 1.15 15.85 29.87
N GLY A 309 1.93 15.78 28.79
CA GLY A 309 3.37 15.97 28.84
C GLY A 309 4.18 14.75 29.30
N ALA A 310 3.57 13.57 29.39
CA ALA A 310 4.26 12.34 29.79
C ALA A 310 5.45 11.99 28.87
N THR A 311 6.42 11.28 29.43
CA THR A 311 7.63 10.87 28.70
C THR A 311 7.39 9.64 27.82
N MET A 312 7.89 9.69 26.57
CA MET A 312 7.70 8.63 25.58
C MET A 312 9.03 8.15 24.98
N GLY A 313 9.16 6.84 24.85
CA GLY A 313 10.20 6.18 24.06
C GLY A 313 9.65 5.80 22.68
N VAL A 314 10.48 5.93 21.64
CA VAL A 314 10.14 5.57 20.25
C VAL A 314 10.95 4.37 19.82
N LEU A 315 10.29 3.26 19.44
CA LEU A 315 10.94 2.07 18.92
C LEU A 315 10.87 2.04 17.39
N VAL A 316 11.93 2.51 16.76
CA VAL A 316 12.07 2.56 15.30
C VAL A 316 12.27 1.15 14.73
N CYS A 317 11.52 0.80 13.70
CA CYS A 317 11.72 -0.44 12.94
C CYS A 317 11.39 -0.25 11.46
N ALA A 318 11.86 -1.19 10.63
CA ALA A 318 11.65 -1.12 9.18
C ALA A 318 10.31 -1.72 8.71
N CYS A 319 9.53 -2.31 9.63
CA CYS A 319 8.22 -2.90 9.32
C CYS A 319 7.09 -1.96 9.76
N GLY A 320 7.15 -0.68 9.32
CA GLY A 320 6.12 0.32 9.61
C GLY A 320 6.32 1.08 10.93
N GLY A 321 7.53 1.11 11.50
CA GLY A 321 7.89 1.94 12.66
C GLY A 321 8.76 3.12 12.25
N ASP A 322 8.22 4.04 11.44
CA ASP A 322 8.90 5.24 10.99
C ASP A 322 9.06 6.24 12.14
N GLU A 323 10.29 6.72 12.36
CA GLU A 323 10.60 7.63 13.47
C GLU A 323 9.84 8.95 13.36
N ALA A 324 9.81 9.56 12.18
CA ALA A 324 9.15 10.85 11.98
C ALA A 324 7.65 10.75 12.24
N ARG A 325 7.02 9.66 11.75
CA ARG A 325 5.60 9.39 12.00
C ARG A 325 5.30 9.18 13.48
N MET A 326 6.11 8.40 14.17
CA MET A 326 5.91 8.15 15.62
C MET A 326 6.15 9.39 16.48
N ARG A 327 7.08 10.26 16.08
CA ARG A 327 7.27 11.57 16.74
C ARG A 327 6.11 12.52 16.51
N ASP A 328 5.55 12.56 15.30
CA ASP A 328 4.34 13.34 14.99
C ASP A 328 3.16 12.87 15.85
N ILE A 329 2.92 11.57 15.94
CA ILE A 329 1.89 10.99 16.81
C ILE A 329 2.15 11.35 18.28
N ALA A 330 3.38 11.22 18.77
CA ALA A 330 3.74 11.59 20.14
C ALA A 330 3.44 13.05 20.44
N THR A 331 3.72 13.95 19.49
CA THR A 331 3.38 15.38 19.60
C THR A 331 1.87 15.61 19.66
N LYS A 332 1.10 14.95 18.79
CA LYS A 332 -0.37 15.01 18.78
C LYS A 332 -1.00 14.45 20.07
N MET A 333 -0.30 13.53 20.74
CA MET A 333 -0.69 12.99 22.05
C MET A 333 -0.22 13.87 23.22
N ASN A 334 0.33 15.06 22.99
CA ASN A 334 0.91 15.92 24.02
C ASN A 334 1.90 15.16 24.92
N SER A 335 2.87 14.46 24.31
CA SER A 335 3.92 13.73 25.02
C SER A 335 5.32 14.19 24.59
N LYS A 336 6.33 13.94 25.44
CA LYS A 336 7.72 14.30 25.19
C LYS A 336 8.55 13.07 24.82
N VAL A 337 9.09 13.02 23.61
CA VAL A 337 10.01 11.95 23.21
C VAL A 337 11.36 12.17 23.88
N VAL A 338 11.72 11.30 24.83
CA VAL A 338 12.95 11.38 25.61
C VAL A 338 13.96 10.28 25.25
N SER A 339 13.54 9.23 24.55
CA SER A 339 14.41 8.13 24.14
C SER A 339 13.99 7.56 22.79
N VAL A 340 14.97 7.21 21.95
CA VAL A 340 14.75 6.54 20.67
C VAL A 340 15.64 5.31 20.61
N ALA A 341 15.07 4.18 20.30
CA ALA A 341 15.80 2.94 20.07
C ALA A 341 15.45 2.36 18.68
N ARG A 342 16.39 1.67 18.06
CA ARG A 342 16.20 1.04 16.76
C ARG A 342 16.22 -0.48 16.92
N CYS A 343 15.30 -1.15 16.23
CA CYS A 343 15.32 -2.61 16.12
C CYS A 343 16.64 -3.08 15.47
N LYS A 344 17.29 -4.07 16.03
CA LYS A 344 18.59 -4.57 15.51
C LYS A 344 18.52 -5.13 14.10
N GLN A 345 17.34 -5.53 13.62
CA GLN A 345 17.11 -6.00 12.25
C GLN A 345 16.71 -4.88 11.27
N ALA A 346 16.68 -3.63 11.70
CA ALA A 346 16.43 -2.50 10.82
C ALA A 346 17.76 -2.08 10.16
N ALA A 347 18.10 -2.74 9.05
CA ALA A 347 19.29 -2.44 8.26
C ALA A 347 19.10 -1.14 7.50
N GLU A 348 20.09 -0.25 7.57
CA GLU A 348 20.09 1.01 6.85
C GLU A 348 20.68 0.86 5.45
N MET A 349 19.90 1.22 4.44
CA MET A 349 20.33 1.16 3.04
C MET A 349 21.17 2.40 2.69
N LYS A 350 21.93 2.35 1.60
CA LYS A 350 22.70 3.51 1.09
C LYS A 350 21.85 4.77 0.88
N SER A 351 20.55 4.60 0.65
CA SER A 351 19.58 5.71 0.53
C SER A 351 19.12 6.30 1.86
N GLY A 352 19.57 5.77 3.01
CA GLY A 352 19.06 6.10 4.34
C GLY A 352 17.74 5.41 4.70
N ALA A 353 17.12 4.69 3.78
CA ALA A 353 15.90 3.92 4.07
C ALA A 353 16.20 2.69 4.92
N LEU A 354 15.30 2.38 5.85
CA LEU A 354 15.42 1.16 6.66
C LEU A 354 14.72 -0.02 5.98
N LYS A 355 15.40 -1.16 5.94
CA LYS A 355 14.80 -2.44 5.54
C LYS A 355 14.97 -3.48 6.65
N CYS A 356 13.93 -4.26 6.91
CA CYS A 356 14.02 -5.35 7.89
C CYS A 356 14.81 -6.51 7.31
N GLU A 357 15.75 -7.09 8.06
CA GLU A 357 16.48 -8.30 7.64
C GLU A 357 15.53 -9.48 7.45
N ARG A 358 14.55 -9.64 8.36
CA ARG A 358 13.56 -10.73 8.34
C ARG A 358 12.15 -10.22 8.59
N PRO A 359 11.45 -9.71 7.59
CA PRO A 359 10.09 -9.19 7.75
C PRO A 359 9.15 -10.24 8.38
N GLY A 360 8.43 -9.83 9.45
CA GLY A 360 7.53 -10.70 10.20
C GLY A 360 8.18 -11.62 11.25
N ASN A 361 9.53 -11.56 11.43
CA ASN A 361 10.24 -12.31 12.45
C ASN A 361 11.02 -11.35 13.35
N CYS A 362 10.51 -11.11 14.56
CA CYS A 362 11.12 -10.18 15.50
C CYS A 362 12.31 -10.82 16.24
N PRO A 363 13.44 -10.11 16.36
CA PRO A 363 14.62 -10.62 17.11
C PRO A 363 14.46 -10.53 18.64
N GLY A 364 13.30 -10.05 19.12
CA GLY A 364 13.06 -9.69 20.51
C GLY A 364 13.42 -8.22 20.81
N GLN A 365 12.67 -7.60 21.72
CA GLN A 365 12.80 -6.18 22.05
C GLN A 365 13.08 -5.89 23.52
N VAL A 366 13.44 -6.91 24.30
CA VAL A 366 13.71 -6.77 25.74
C VAL A 366 14.79 -5.73 26.02
N LYS A 367 15.90 -5.74 25.27
CA LYS A 367 17.02 -4.78 25.42
C LYS A 367 16.53 -3.34 25.23
N ASN A 368 15.72 -3.10 24.19
CA ASN A 368 15.18 -1.77 23.92
C ASN A 368 14.18 -1.34 25.01
N SER A 369 13.32 -2.27 25.49
CA SER A 369 12.42 -2.00 26.62
C SER A 369 13.17 -1.63 27.91
N MET A 370 14.28 -2.32 28.19
CA MET A 370 15.15 -1.98 29.33
C MET A 370 15.79 -0.60 29.18
N GLN A 371 16.20 -0.22 27.96
CA GLN A 371 16.73 1.12 27.68
C GLN A 371 15.67 2.20 27.97
N PHE A 372 14.45 2.04 27.45
CA PHE A 372 13.35 2.97 27.71
C PHE A 372 13.03 3.11 29.20
N LYS A 373 13.07 1.99 29.95
CA LYS A 373 12.90 2.02 31.41
C LYS A 373 14.01 2.81 32.11
N LYS A 374 15.28 2.61 31.70
CA LYS A 374 16.43 3.36 32.22
C LYS A 374 16.32 4.84 31.92
N ASP A 375 15.82 5.20 30.73
CA ASP A 375 15.63 6.58 30.30
C ASP A 375 14.34 7.21 30.87
N LYS A 376 13.70 6.53 31.83
CA LYS A 376 12.50 6.98 32.54
C LYS A 376 11.30 7.30 31.64
N CYS A 377 11.15 6.56 30.55
CA CYS A 377 9.94 6.63 29.76
C CYS A 377 8.75 6.06 30.54
N GLU A 378 7.61 6.74 30.49
CA GLU A 378 6.33 6.25 31.01
C GLU A 378 5.60 5.44 29.95
N TYR A 379 5.71 5.88 28.69
CA TYR A 379 5.11 5.26 27.53
C TYR A 379 6.17 4.88 26.50
N ILE A 380 5.85 3.91 25.67
CA ILE A 380 6.60 3.62 24.45
C ILE A 380 5.63 3.53 23.28
N ILE A 381 6.05 4.05 22.12
CA ILE A 381 5.35 3.88 20.87
C ILE A 381 6.13 2.95 19.95
N ILE A 382 5.44 2.00 19.34
CA ILE A 382 6.02 0.96 18.48
C ILE A 382 5.31 0.87 17.13
N GLY A 383 5.95 0.24 16.17
CA GLY A 383 5.36 -0.09 14.86
C GLY A 383 4.36 -1.24 14.92
N ASN A 384 4.00 -1.76 13.77
CA ASN A 384 2.83 -2.63 13.55
C ASN A 384 3.16 -4.10 13.30
N CYS A 385 4.43 -4.48 13.22
CA CYS A 385 4.81 -5.87 13.00
C CYS A 385 4.23 -6.78 14.09
N SER A 386 3.48 -7.81 13.70
CA SER A 386 2.79 -8.71 14.63
C SER A 386 3.72 -9.36 15.66
N ASP A 387 4.89 -9.80 15.20
CA ASP A 387 5.89 -10.39 16.09
C ASP A 387 6.52 -9.36 17.04
N CYS A 388 6.76 -8.12 16.58
CA CYS A 388 7.23 -7.05 17.45
C CYS A 388 6.20 -6.73 18.52
N SER A 389 4.92 -6.62 18.16
CA SER A 389 3.82 -6.44 19.12
C SER A 389 3.84 -7.52 20.20
N ASN A 390 3.95 -8.79 19.81
CA ASN A 390 4.01 -9.91 20.77
C ASN A 390 5.22 -9.82 21.69
N THR A 391 6.41 -9.55 21.17
CA THR A 391 7.65 -9.50 22.00
C THR A 391 7.67 -8.30 22.94
N VAL A 392 7.19 -7.13 22.50
CA VAL A 392 7.11 -5.93 23.34
C VAL A 392 6.03 -6.09 24.40
N MET A 393 4.82 -6.51 24.02
CA MET A 393 3.72 -6.73 24.96
C MET A 393 4.02 -7.84 25.98
N GLY A 394 4.88 -8.78 25.64
CA GLY A 394 5.37 -9.82 26.57
C GLY A 394 6.36 -9.30 27.61
N SER A 395 7.04 -8.18 27.37
CA SER A 395 8.13 -7.67 28.22
C SER A 395 7.89 -6.27 28.81
N ALA A 396 7.54 -5.28 28.01
CA ALA A 396 7.46 -3.89 28.42
C ALA A 396 6.45 -3.60 29.56
N PRO A 397 5.23 -4.16 29.57
CA PRO A 397 4.31 -3.95 30.68
C PRO A 397 4.84 -4.49 32.02
N LYS A 398 5.61 -5.57 32.01
CA LYS A 398 6.25 -6.13 33.23
C LYS A 398 7.31 -5.19 33.80
N MET A 399 7.83 -4.26 33.00
CA MET A 399 8.76 -3.23 33.40
C MET A 399 8.06 -1.93 33.80
N GLY A 400 6.73 -1.90 33.80
CA GLY A 400 5.91 -0.73 34.11
C GLY A 400 5.82 0.29 32.94
N LEU A 401 6.18 -0.11 31.71
CA LEU A 401 6.03 0.72 30.51
C LEU A 401 4.64 0.52 29.90
N LYS A 402 3.95 1.60 29.60
CA LYS A 402 2.70 1.58 28.84
C LYS A 402 3.00 1.60 27.35
N VAL A 403 2.30 0.79 26.56
CA VAL A 403 2.61 0.60 25.15
C VAL A 403 1.51 1.16 24.26
N PHE A 404 1.88 2.04 23.33
CA PHE A 404 1.08 2.44 22.19
C PHE A 404 1.66 1.83 20.90
N HIS A 405 0.79 1.48 19.98
CA HIS A 405 1.14 1.27 18.58
C HIS A 405 0.83 2.55 17.82
N GLN A 406 1.63 2.87 16.83
CA GLN A 406 1.36 4.04 15.97
C GLN A 406 0.00 3.99 15.27
N THR A 407 -0.67 2.85 15.27
CA THR A 407 -1.97 2.62 14.65
C THR A 407 -3.13 2.58 15.64
N ASP A 408 -2.91 2.74 16.93
CA ASP A 408 -3.98 2.52 17.93
C ASP A 408 -5.21 3.41 17.70
N HIS A 409 -5.01 4.68 17.35
CA HIS A 409 -6.10 5.61 17.05
C HIS A 409 -6.87 5.17 15.80
N ILE A 410 -6.18 4.72 14.75
CA ILE A 410 -6.79 4.25 13.51
C ILE A 410 -7.59 2.96 13.77
N MET A 411 -6.99 1.99 14.46
CA MET A 411 -7.64 0.71 14.76
C MET A 411 -8.90 0.90 15.60
N ARG A 412 -8.86 1.81 16.58
CA ARG A 412 -10.05 2.17 17.37
C ARG A 412 -11.14 2.78 16.49
N THR A 413 -10.74 3.66 15.58
CA THR A 413 -11.67 4.33 14.65
C THR A 413 -12.42 3.34 13.79
N ILE A 414 -11.71 2.37 13.19
CA ILE A 414 -12.32 1.39 12.28
C ILE A 414 -12.94 0.18 12.99
N GLY A 415 -12.97 0.19 14.33
CA GLY A 415 -13.52 -0.92 15.13
C GLY A 415 -12.74 -2.24 15.02
N HIS A 416 -11.46 -2.16 14.58
CA HIS A 416 -10.60 -3.34 14.50
C HIS A 416 -9.94 -3.63 15.86
N PRO A 417 -9.77 -4.91 16.26
CA PRO A 417 -9.05 -5.25 17.47
C PRO A 417 -7.65 -4.65 17.51
N LEU A 418 -7.27 -4.09 18.67
CA LEU A 418 -5.91 -3.58 18.85
C LEU A 418 -4.90 -4.73 18.87
N TYR A 419 -3.77 -4.55 18.20
CA TYR A 419 -2.68 -5.52 18.24
C TYR A 419 -1.95 -5.45 19.58
N ARG A 420 -2.41 -6.17 20.58
CA ARG A 420 -1.76 -6.28 21.90
C ARG A 420 -1.02 -7.59 22.08
N TYR A 421 -1.64 -8.68 21.65
CA TYR A 421 -1.02 -10.00 21.61
C TYR A 421 -1.75 -10.85 20.58
N LEU A 422 -1.05 -11.25 19.54
CA LEU A 422 -1.62 -12.03 18.45
C LEU A 422 -1.26 -13.50 18.61
N ARG A 423 -2.24 -14.32 18.96
CA ARG A 423 -2.12 -15.78 18.96
C ARG A 423 -2.47 -16.35 17.58
N VAL A 424 -1.76 -15.89 16.56
CA VAL A 424 -1.98 -16.38 15.21
C VAL A 424 -0.89 -17.39 14.88
N SER A 425 -1.29 -18.56 14.41
CA SER A 425 -0.33 -19.53 13.87
C SER A 425 0.33 -18.96 12.61
N LYS A 426 1.65 -19.08 12.53
CA LYS A 426 2.39 -18.79 11.30
C LYS A 426 2.24 -19.91 10.27
N LYS A 427 1.83 -21.11 10.71
CA LYS A 427 1.52 -22.23 9.82
C LYS A 427 0.03 -22.17 9.48
N VAL A 428 -0.28 -22.16 8.20
CA VAL A 428 -1.63 -22.17 7.66
C VAL A 428 -1.81 -23.45 6.88
N ASP A 429 -2.87 -24.17 7.20
CA ASP A 429 -3.32 -25.28 6.38
C ASP A 429 -3.72 -24.76 5.01
N GLN A 430 -3.16 -25.36 3.96
CA GLN A 430 -3.32 -24.94 2.56
C GLN A 430 -4.64 -25.44 1.92
N ASP A 431 -5.46 -26.17 2.65
CA ASP A 431 -6.77 -26.61 2.15
C ASP A 431 -7.77 -25.45 2.12
N ILE A 432 -8.38 -25.25 0.95
CA ILE A 432 -9.45 -24.27 0.67
C ILE A 432 -10.77 -24.99 0.49
#